data_1e30340b539c1fe964f379d5046c6a13
#
_entry.id   1e30340b539c1fe964f379d5046c6a13
#
_cell.length_a   1.000
_cell.length_b   1.000
_cell.length_c   1.000
_cell.angle_alpha   90.00
_cell.angle_beta   90.00
_cell.angle_gamma   90.00
#
_symmetry.space_group_name_H-M   'P 1'
#
loop_
_entity.id
_entity.type
_entity.pdbx_description
1 polymer ?
#
loop_
_entity_poly.entity_id
_entity_poly.type
_entity_poly.pdbx_seq_one_letter_code
_entity_poly.pdbx_strand_id
1 'polypeptide(L)'
;MRKIITIGESILDTVYHNHQPVSAFVGGRVSNTAAALGDLGLPVSMVSECCTDKVGDWVVDFFEKHNVDTKSIDRYTDGSTPFAAIFKEDGEQDMIVNYGEYPATRFNVIWPRIDEDDIVLFGSYYAIDQPQRERLYDLLSYAAERKAILIYLPGFQHGTQFNLTKVMPSILENFEVSNIVIDHANDINTMFPNQDSDKVYNNHIKFYGPTYLHITPGTSATIYKGVDKTEVPFSCESDNHLGWQAGFIAGVIHQLIARDIKHGDIEFMESGVWSEVVTNAFDFAANCAEGDSNAMSDEFAQAHKIG
;
A
#
# COMPACT_ATOMS: atom_id res chain seq x y z
N MET A 1 12.69 -18.30 1.37
CA MET A 1 12.23 -17.01 1.94
C MET A 1 10.79 -16.81 1.49
N ARG A 2 9.90 -16.29 2.35
CA ARG A 2 8.50 -16.00 2.00
C ARG A 2 8.45 -14.90 0.95
N LYS A 3 7.58 -15.04 -0.04
CA LYS A 3 7.41 -14.06 -1.10
C LYS A 3 6.43 -12.96 -0.65
N ILE A 4 6.59 -11.81 -1.24
CA ILE A 4 5.67 -10.69 -1.06
C ILE A 4 5.07 -10.38 -2.42
N ILE A 5 3.76 -10.47 -2.51
CA ILE A 5 2.99 -10.10 -3.68
C ILE A 5 2.31 -8.77 -3.38
N THR A 6 2.63 -7.75 -4.14
CA THR A 6 2.05 -6.42 -4.00
C THR A 6 1.09 -6.15 -5.15
N ILE A 7 -0.15 -5.75 -4.86
CA ILE A 7 -1.21 -5.56 -5.85
C ILE A 7 -1.76 -4.15 -5.73
N GLY A 8 -1.51 -3.31 -6.72
CA GLY A 8 -1.95 -1.91 -6.69
C GLY A 8 -1.68 -1.16 -7.98
N GLU A 9 -2.15 0.08 -8.02
CA GLU A 9 -1.88 0.98 -9.14
C GLU A 9 -0.43 1.44 -9.17
N SER A 10 0.03 1.74 -10.38
CA SER A 10 1.30 2.41 -10.65
C SER A 10 1.02 3.66 -11.47
N ILE A 11 1.52 4.79 -11.03
CA ILE A 11 1.31 6.10 -11.62
C ILE A 11 2.63 6.87 -11.68
N LEU A 12 2.83 7.70 -12.68
CA LEU A 12 3.96 8.63 -12.70
C LEU A 12 3.53 9.95 -12.06
N ASP A 13 4.12 10.29 -10.92
CA ASP A 13 3.95 11.56 -10.26
C ASP A 13 4.99 12.57 -10.75
N THR A 14 4.55 13.76 -11.18
CA THR A 14 5.43 14.88 -11.55
C THR A 14 5.16 16.04 -10.62
N VAL A 15 6.18 16.47 -9.87
CA VAL A 15 6.08 17.57 -8.91
C VAL A 15 6.49 18.88 -9.58
N TYR A 16 5.65 19.89 -9.41
CA TYR A 16 5.89 21.27 -9.84
C TYR A 16 6.06 22.18 -8.64
N HIS A 17 7.03 23.09 -8.74
CA HIS A 17 7.23 24.17 -7.79
C HIS A 17 7.51 25.48 -8.56
N ASN A 18 6.84 26.55 -8.22
CA ASN A 18 6.95 27.84 -8.92
C ASN A 18 6.80 27.70 -10.45
N HIS A 19 5.78 26.96 -10.90
CA HIS A 19 5.47 26.71 -12.32
C HIS A 19 6.55 25.91 -13.10
N GLN A 20 7.50 25.29 -12.41
CA GLN A 20 8.54 24.45 -13.02
C GLN A 20 8.45 23.00 -12.53
N PRO A 21 8.63 22.00 -13.40
CA PRO A 21 8.77 20.63 -12.95
C PRO A 21 10.11 20.47 -12.22
N VAL A 22 10.06 19.93 -10.99
CA VAL A 22 11.25 19.77 -10.13
C VAL A 22 11.66 18.31 -9.97
N SER A 23 10.70 17.39 -10.02
CA SER A 23 10.97 15.96 -9.93
C SER A 23 9.87 15.14 -10.59
N ALA A 24 10.19 13.90 -10.95
CA ALA A 24 9.23 12.90 -11.38
C ALA A 24 9.64 11.53 -10.83
N PHE A 25 8.68 10.78 -10.30
CA PHE A 25 8.91 9.46 -9.71
C PHE A 25 7.65 8.59 -9.87
N VAL A 26 7.83 7.28 -9.80
CA VAL A 26 6.69 6.35 -9.78
C VAL A 26 6.00 6.44 -8.43
N GLY A 27 4.71 6.74 -8.46
CA GLY A 27 3.84 6.88 -7.30
C GLY A 27 2.90 5.68 -7.13
N GLY A 28 2.06 5.80 -6.13
CA GLY A 28 1.17 4.75 -5.65
C GLY A 28 1.66 4.16 -4.33
N ARG A 29 0.76 4.09 -3.35
CA ARG A 29 1.11 3.63 -1.99
C ARG A 29 1.69 2.22 -1.99
N VAL A 30 1.05 1.30 -2.71
CA VAL A 30 1.51 -0.09 -2.87
C VAL A 30 2.81 -0.14 -3.65
N SER A 31 2.94 0.64 -4.72
CA SER A 31 4.13 0.70 -5.57
C SER A 31 5.37 1.17 -4.79
N ASN A 32 5.24 2.25 -4.01
CA ASN A 32 6.33 2.75 -3.17
C ASN A 32 6.72 1.74 -2.08
N THR A 33 5.73 1.05 -1.49
CA THR A 33 6.00 -0.03 -0.52
C THR A 33 6.72 -1.21 -1.17
N ALA A 34 6.34 -1.59 -2.39
CA ALA A 34 7.01 -2.66 -3.14
C ALA A 34 8.48 -2.33 -3.39
N ALA A 35 8.79 -1.10 -3.80
CA ALA A 35 10.15 -0.62 -4.00
C ALA A 35 10.97 -0.68 -2.70
N ALA A 36 10.43 -0.14 -1.60
CA ALA A 36 11.09 -0.18 -0.29
C ALA A 36 11.39 -1.62 0.18
N LEU A 37 10.47 -2.56 -0.03
CA LEU A 37 10.68 -3.97 0.30
C LEU A 37 11.73 -4.64 -0.59
N GLY A 38 11.77 -4.29 -1.88
CA GLY A 38 12.79 -4.78 -2.81
C GLY A 38 14.19 -4.27 -2.46
N ASP A 39 14.32 -3.02 -2.01
CA ASP A 39 15.59 -2.44 -1.53
C ASP A 39 16.11 -3.18 -0.28
N LEU A 40 15.22 -3.68 0.57
CA LEU A 40 15.55 -4.55 1.71
C LEU A 40 15.97 -5.97 1.31
N GLY A 41 16.03 -6.27 0.00
CA GLY A 41 16.43 -7.58 -0.52
C GLY A 41 15.37 -8.67 -0.37
N LEU A 42 14.12 -8.30 -0.10
CA LEU A 42 13.02 -9.24 -0.01
C LEU A 42 12.51 -9.64 -1.40
N PRO A 43 12.02 -10.87 -1.60
CA PRO A 43 11.49 -11.33 -2.88
C PRO A 43 10.10 -10.76 -3.12
N VAL A 44 10.03 -9.63 -3.82
CA VAL A 44 8.78 -8.90 -4.12
C VAL A 44 8.39 -9.11 -5.57
N SER A 45 7.09 -9.35 -5.80
CA SER A 45 6.47 -9.35 -7.13
C SER A 45 5.36 -8.31 -7.19
N MET A 46 5.39 -7.43 -8.21
CA MET A 46 4.34 -6.44 -8.41
C MET A 46 3.27 -6.96 -9.37
N VAL A 47 2.03 -6.93 -8.93
CA VAL A 47 0.83 -7.13 -9.75
C VAL A 47 0.20 -5.76 -10.00
N SER A 48 0.28 -5.30 -11.22
CA SER A 48 -0.18 -3.98 -11.64
C SER A 48 -0.49 -3.95 -13.13
N GLU A 49 -0.76 -2.78 -13.65
CA GLU A 49 -0.97 -2.57 -15.09
C GLU A 49 -0.40 -1.22 -15.53
N CYS A 50 0.08 -1.17 -16.77
CA CYS A 50 0.48 0.05 -17.45
C CYS A 50 0.41 -0.16 -18.97
N CYS A 51 0.56 0.90 -19.76
CA CYS A 51 0.63 0.77 -21.19
C CYS A 51 2.07 0.59 -21.70
N THR A 52 2.24 0.26 -22.98
CA THR A 52 3.54 0.18 -23.63
C THR A 52 4.02 1.55 -24.12
N ASP A 53 3.60 2.60 -23.43
CA ASP A 53 4.06 3.97 -23.63
C ASP A 53 5.32 4.28 -22.79
N LYS A 54 5.87 5.48 -22.99
CA LYS A 54 7.10 5.89 -22.29
C LYS A 54 6.95 5.95 -20.77
N VAL A 55 5.77 6.31 -20.28
CA VAL A 55 5.49 6.35 -18.83
C VAL A 55 5.46 4.93 -18.28
N GLY A 56 4.81 4.00 -18.98
CA GLY A 56 4.79 2.60 -18.61
C GLY A 56 6.18 1.95 -18.63
N ASP A 57 7.07 2.35 -19.56
CA ASP A 57 8.47 1.91 -19.53
C ASP A 57 9.17 2.37 -18.25
N TRP A 58 8.97 3.63 -17.84
CA TRP A 58 9.55 4.14 -16.60
C TRP A 58 9.00 3.46 -15.34
N VAL A 59 7.72 3.08 -15.34
CA VAL A 59 7.12 2.30 -14.26
C VAL A 59 7.82 0.93 -14.12
N VAL A 60 8.03 0.22 -15.22
CA VAL A 60 8.72 -1.07 -15.20
C VAL A 60 10.18 -0.91 -14.78
N ASP A 61 10.90 0.04 -15.38
CA ASP A 61 12.29 0.35 -15.03
C ASP A 61 12.47 0.70 -13.55
N PHE A 62 11.49 1.41 -12.97
CA PHE A 62 11.48 1.74 -11.54
C PHE A 62 11.47 0.47 -10.68
N PHE A 63 10.53 -0.44 -10.92
CA PHE A 63 10.45 -1.67 -10.14
C PHE A 63 11.69 -2.56 -10.31
N GLU A 64 12.21 -2.68 -11.52
CA GLU A 64 13.43 -3.46 -11.78
C GLU A 64 14.64 -2.90 -11.04
N LYS A 65 14.80 -1.57 -10.97
CA LYS A 65 15.85 -0.91 -10.20
C LYS A 65 15.77 -1.20 -8.70
N HIS A 66 14.56 -1.37 -8.18
CA HIS A 66 14.30 -1.72 -6.78
C HIS A 66 14.19 -3.23 -6.53
N ASN A 67 14.70 -4.08 -7.45
CA ASN A 67 14.69 -5.54 -7.36
C ASN A 67 13.29 -6.17 -7.21
N VAL A 68 12.26 -5.54 -7.74
CA VAL A 68 10.88 -6.05 -7.76
C VAL A 68 10.63 -6.82 -9.06
N ASP A 69 10.08 -8.03 -8.98
CA ASP A 69 9.69 -8.83 -10.16
C ASP A 69 8.47 -8.22 -10.85
N THR A 70 8.61 -7.90 -12.14
CA THR A 70 7.63 -7.18 -12.97
C THR A 70 6.81 -8.10 -13.90
N LYS A 71 7.00 -9.42 -13.84
CA LYS A 71 6.32 -10.38 -14.73
C LYS A 71 4.80 -10.39 -14.64
N SER A 72 4.26 -9.91 -13.52
CA SER A 72 2.82 -9.80 -13.27
C SER A 72 2.30 -8.37 -13.48
N ILE A 73 3.05 -7.51 -14.18
CA ILE A 73 2.55 -6.22 -14.67
C ILE A 73 1.96 -6.42 -16.06
N ASP A 74 0.65 -6.19 -16.20
CA ASP A 74 0.00 -6.23 -17.51
C ASP A 74 0.38 -5.00 -18.34
N ARG A 75 0.78 -5.21 -19.61
CA ARG A 75 1.25 -4.16 -20.50
C ARG A 75 0.33 -4.06 -21.71
N TYR A 76 -0.51 -3.01 -21.77
CA TYR A 76 -1.45 -2.79 -22.85
C TYR A 76 -0.81 -2.01 -24.00
N THR A 77 -1.08 -2.44 -25.22
CA THR A 77 -0.64 -1.74 -26.45
C THR A 77 -1.51 -0.55 -26.79
N ASP A 78 -2.76 -0.56 -26.34
CA ASP A 78 -3.74 0.50 -26.57
C ASP A 78 -4.02 1.22 -25.25
N GLY A 79 -4.04 2.55 -25.31
CA GLY A 79 -4.33 3.39 -24.16
C GLY A 79 -3.16 4.26 -23.70
N SER A 80 -3.18 4.68 -22.46
CA SER A 80 -2.12 5.49 -21.85
C SER A 80 -1.95 5.17 -20.36
N THR A 81 -0.70 5.14 -19.90
CA THR A 81 -0.36 4.94 -18.49
C THR A 81 -0.76 6.16 -17.65
N PRO A 82 -1.32 5.98 -16.44
CA PRO A 82 -1.68 7.08 -15.56
C PRO A 82 -0.50 7.97 -15.19
N PHE A 83 -0.76 9.27 -15.06
CA PHE A 83 0.20 10.22 -14.51
C PHE A 83 -0.50 11.32 -13.68
N ALA A 84 0.21 11.89 -12.72
CA ALA A 84 -0.27 13.00 -11.91
C ALA A 84 0.68 14.19 -12.00
N ALA A 85 0.11 15.40 -11.96
CA ALA A 85 0.81 16.65 -11.74
C ALA A 85 0.51 17.13 -10.34
N ILE A 86 1.54 17.22 -9.50
CA ILE A 86 1.48 17.66 -8.10
C ILE A 86 2.05 19.08 -8.02
N PHE A 87 1.25 20.03 -7.61
CA PHE A 87 1.63 21.44 -7.47
C PHE A 87 1.89 21.75 -6.00
N LYS A 88 3.10 22.21 -5.69
CA LYS A 88 3.47 22.65 -4.34
C LYS A 88 3.78 24.14 -4.39
N GLU A 89 2.87 24.96 -3.88
CA GLU A 89 2.99 26.42 -3.87
C GLU A 89 2.51 26.97 -2.53
N ASP A 90 3.26 27.92 -1.95
CA ASP A 90 2.90 28.64 -0.73
C ASP A 90 2.49 27.78 0.48
N GLY A 91 3.01 26.55 0.57
CA GLY A 91 2.67 25.60 1.64
C GLY A 91 1.38 24.82 1.38
N GLU A 92 0.74 25.04 0.23
CA GLU A 92 -0.41 24.26 -0.23
C GLU A 92 0.04 23.21 -1.27
N GLN A 93 -0.70 22.12 -1.34
CA GLN A 93 -0.51 21.08 -2.34
C GLN A 93 -1.82 20.84 -3.07
N ASP A 94 -1.79 20.93 -4.39
CA ASP A 94 -2.87 20.53 -5.29
C ASP A 94 -2.40 19.41 -6.24
N MET A 95 -3.33 18.62 -6.76
CA MET A 95 -3.01 17.51 -7.63
C MET A 95 -4.03 17.37 -8.75
N ILE A 96 -3.52 17.23 -9.98
CA ILE A 96 -4.32 16.85 -11.15
C ILE A 96 -3.87 15.45 -11.57
N VAL A 97 -4.83 14.52 -11.62
CA VAL A 97 -4.55 13.12 -12.01
C VAL A 97 -5.18 12.84 -13.37
N ASN A 98 -4.36 12.34 -14.30
CA ASN A 98 -4.81 11.67 -15.50
C ASN A 98 -4.77 10.16 -15.23
N TYR A 99 -5.94 9.55 -15.16
CA TYR A 99 -6.08 8.11 -14.82
C TYR A 99 -5.71 7.16 -15.96
N GLY A 100 -5.21 7.70 -17.06
CA GLY A 100 -4.89 6.92 -18.23
C GLY A 100 -6.14 6.43 -18.97
N GLU A 101 -5.89 5.67 -20.01
CA GLU A 101 -6.93 4.97 -20.77
C GLU A 101 -6.54 3.50 -20.84
N TYR A 102 -7.45 2.64 -20.43
CA TYR A 102 -7.25 1.19 -20.42
C TYR A 102 -8.32 0.47 -21.23
N PRO A 103 -8.02 -0.71 -21.79
CA PRO A 103 -9.02 -1.55 -22.43
C PRO A 103 -10.18 -1.89 -21.49
N ALA A 104 -11.35 -2.18 -22.07
CA ALA A 104 -12.53 -2.57 -21.29
C ALA A 104 -12.32 -3.89 -20.50
N THR A 105 -11.49 -4.79 -21.04
CA THR A 105 -11.09 -6.02 -20.34
C THR A 105 -9.70 -5.82 -19.76
N ARG A 106 -9.61 -5.82 -18.45
CA ARG A 106 -8.38 -5.57 -17.68
C ARG A 106 -8.04 -6.75 -16.77
N PHE A 107 -6.87 -6.68 -16.13
CA PHE A 107 -6.38 -7.68 -15.18
C PHE A 107 -6.19 -9.06 -15.80
N ASN A 108 -5.53 -9.11 -16.98
CA ASN A 108 -5.09 -10.36 -17.60
C ASN A 108 -3.69 -10.78 -17.16
N VAL A 109 -3.28 -10.36 -15.99
CA VAL A 109 -1.96 -10.62 -15.42
C VAL A 109 -1.69 -12.12 -15.26
N ILE A 110 -0.43 -12.50 -15.37
CA ILE A 110 0.03 -13.81 -14.93
C ILE A 110 0.05 -13.81 -13.41
N TRP A 111 -0.83 -14.60 -12.79
CA TRP A 111 -0.87 -14.69 -11.33
C TRP A 111 0.44 -15.23 -10.79
N PRO A 112 1.07 -14.56 -9.83
CA PRO A 112 2.23 -15.12 -9.15
C PRO A 112 1.82 -16.37 -8.37
N ARG A 113 2.76 -17.31 -8.26
CA ARG A 113 2.53 -18.44 -7.37
C ARG A 113 2.52 -17.97 -5.93
N ILE A 114 1.43 -18.26 -5.22
CA ILE A 114 1.24 -17.93 -3.80
C ILE A 114 1.33 -19.25 -3.01
N ASP A 115 2.19 -19.26 -2.01
CA ASP A 115 2.37 -20.39 -1.09
C ASP A 115 1.89 -19.98 0.32
N GLU A 116 1.78 -20.97 1.23
CA GLU A 116 1.42 -20.76 2.63
C GLU A 116 2.42 -19.76 3.28
N ASP A 117 1.91 -18.84 4.11
CA ASP A 117 2.65 -17.78 4.79
C ASP A 117 3.29 -16.70 3.89
N ASP A 118 3.14 -16.76 2.56
CA ASP A 118 3.48 -15.62 1.71
C ASP A 118 2.65 -14.40 2.12
N ILE A 119 3.13 -13.19 1.82
CA ILE A 119 2.42 -11.96 2.16
C ILE A 119 1.81 -11.37 0.89
N VAL A 120 0.53 -11.05 0.94
CA VAL A 120 -0.19 -10.36 -0.14
C VAL A 120 -0.61 -8.99 0.36
N LEU A 121 0.08 -7.96 -0.12
CA LEU A 121 -0.26 -6.55 0.12
C LEU A 121 -1.11 -6.05 -1.03
N PHE A 122 -2.31 -5.57 -0.77
CA PHE A 122 -3.18 -5.03 -1.80
C PHE A 122 -3.90 -3.79 -1.32
N GLY A 123 -4.26 -2.90 -2.24
CA GLY A 123 -4.93 -1.71 -1.76
C GLY A 123 -5.11 -0.59 -2.75
N SER A 124 -5.29 0.61 -2.19
CA SER A 124 -5.60 1.85 -2.86
C SER A 124 -6.87 1.75 -3.71
N TYR A 125 -7.05 2.65 -4.64
CA TYR A 125 -8.19 2.62 -5.57
C TYR A 125 -8.23 1.33 -6.40
N TYR A 126 -7.07 0.79 -6.73
CA TYR A 126 -6.94 -0.44 -7.53
C TYR A 126 -7.75 -1.61 -6.92
N ALA A 127 -7.80 -1.71 -5.60
CA ALA A 127 -8.51 -2.77 -4.90
C ALA A 127 -10.05 -2.65 -4.94
N ILE A 128 -10.58 -1.50 -5.38
CA ILE A 128 -12.02 -1.22 -5.45
C ILE A 128 -12.50 -0.82 -6.85
N ASP A 129 -11.60 -0.79 -7.84
CA ASP A 129 -11.89 -0.41 -9.22
C ASP A 129 -12.74 -1.50 -9.92
N GLN A 130 -13.94 -1.14 -10.31
CA GLN A 130 -14.96 -2.07 -10.78
C GLN A 130 -14.57 -2.90 -12.01
N PRO A 131 -13.90 -2.36 -13.04
CA PRO A 131 -13.52 -3.14 -14.22
C PRO A 131 -12.69 -4.39 -13.96
N GLN A 132 -11.91 -4.41 -12.87
CA GLN A 132 -11.00 -5.51 -12.52
C GLN A 132 -11.44 -6.27 -11.26
N ARG A 133 -12.48 -5.78 -10.58
CA ARG A 133 -12.86 -6.25 -9.23
C ARG A 133 -13.07 -7.76 -9.12
N GLU A 134 -13.80 -8.35 -10.06
CA GLU A 134 -14.12 -9.78 -10.03
C GLU A 134 -12.82 -10.62 -10.05
N ARG A 135 -11.93 -10.36 -11.00
CA ARG A 135 -10.67 -11.10 -11.14
C ARG A 135 -9.70 -10.86 -9.99
N LEU A 136 -9.67 -9.64 -9.48
CA LEU A 136 -8.89 -9.32 -8.29
C LEU A 136 -9.40 -10.10 -7.08
N TYR A 137 -10.71 -10.16 -6.89
CA TYR A 137 -11.31 -10.93 -5.79
C TYR A 137 -11.00 -12.42 -5.89
N ASP A 138 -11.00 -12.99 -7.11
CA ASP A 138 -10.58 -14.37 -7.34
C ASP A 138 -9.12 -14.61 -6.90
N LEU A 139 -8.21 -13.67 -7.22
CA LEU A 139 -6.81 -13.75 -6.78
C LEU A 139 -6.68 -13.65 -5.26
N LEU A 140 -7.41 -12.73 -4.62
CA LEU A 140 -7.40 -12.58 -3.16
C LEU A 140 -7.99 -13.83 -2.47
N SER A 141 -9.07 -14.39 -3.00
CA SER A 141 -9.67 -15.63 -2.50
C SER A 141 -8.71 -16.81 -2.62
N TYR A 142 -8.03 -16.93 -3.76
CA TYR A 142 -6.97 -17.93 -3.96
C TYR A 142 -5.83 -17.77 -2.94
N ALA A 143 -5.41 -16.53 -2.66
CA ALA A 143 -4.38 -16.26 -1.66
C ALA A 143 -4.84 -16.65 -0.24
N ALA A 144 -6.09 -16.36 0.12
CA ALA A 144 -6.68 -16.73 1.40
C ALA A 144 -6.77 -18.26 1.57
N GLU A 145 -7.22 -19.00 0.54
CA GLU A 145 -7.26 -20.46 0.54
C GLU A 145 -5.87 -21.08 0.73
N ARG A 146 -4.82 -20.41 0.26
CA ARG A 146 -3.42 -20.81 0.44
C ARG A 146 -2.85 -20.43 1.80
N LYS A 147 -3.64 -19.76 2.65
CA LYS A 147 -3.20 -19.21 3.94
C LYS A 147 -2.03 -18.25 3.82
N ALA A 148 -2.06 -17.40 2.80
CA ALA A 148 -1.19 -16.25 2.74
C ALA A 148 -1.65 -15.20 3.76
N ILE A 149 -0.74 -14.32 4.22
CA ILE A 149 -1.08 -13.17 5.06
C ILE A 149 -1.55 -12.04 4.15
N LEU A 150 -2.85 -11.74 4.17
CA LEU A 150 -3.43 -10.66 3.38
C LEU A 150 -3.45 -9.35 4.17
N ILE A 151 -2.82 -8.33 3.60
CA ILE A 151 -2.74 -6.97 4.17
C ILE A 151 -3.47 -6.01 3.22
N TYR A 152 -4.54 -5.40 3.70
CA TYR A 152 -5.33 -4.44 2.93
C TYR A 152 -4.98 -3.00 3.31
N LEU A 153 -4.73 -2.18 2.30
CA LEU A 153 -4.53 -0.74 2.42
C LEU A 153 -5.74 -0.03 1.80
N PRO A 154 -6.74 0.36 2.56
CA PRO A 154 -7.80 1.21 2.04
C PRO A 154 -7.23 2.48 1.41
N GLY A 155 -7.82 2.94 0.31
CA GLY A 155 -7.39 4.16 -0.34
C GLY A 155 -8.29 4.54 -1.51
N PHE A 156 -8.27 5.82 -1.86
CA PHE A 156 -9.12 6.40 -2.89
C PHE A 156 -8.31 7.25 -3.85
N GLN A 157 -8.83 7.41 -5.06
CA GLN A 157 -8.27 8.33 -6.04
C GLN A 157 -8.48 9.78 -5.59
N HIS A 158 -7.43 10.58 -5.63
CA HIS A 158 -7.53 12.01 -5.45
C HIS A 158 -8.37 12.66 -6.56
N GLY A 159 -9.23 13.62 -6.19
CA GLY A 159 -9.97 14.45 -7.14
C GLY A 159 -11.13 13.77 -7.87
N THR A 160 -11.39 12.49 -7.64
CA THR A 160 -12.58 11.83 -8.20
C THR A 160 -13.74 11.86 -7.24
N GLN A 161 -14.87 12.30 -7.74
CA GLN A 161 -16.16 12.04 -7.08
C GLN A 161 -16.53 10.57 -7.37
N PHE A 162 -16.09 9.66 -6.53
CA PHE A 162 -16.55 8.28 -6.62
C PHE A 162 -17.84 8.10 -5.81
N ASN A 163 -18.67 7.22 -6.31
CA ASN A 163 -19.90 6.87 -5.59
C ASN A 163 -19.55 5.83 -4.51
N LEU A 164 -19.38 6.29 -3.27
CA LEU A 164 -19.04 5.42 -2.13
C LEU A 164 -19.99 4.23 -2.01
N THR A 165 -21.27 4.41 -2.28
CA THR A 165 -22.28 3.33 -2.25
C THR A 165 -21.96 2.21 -3.24
N LYS A 166 -21.34 2.54 -4.39
CA LYS A 166 -20.96 1.53 -5.39
C LYS A 166 -19.72 0.74 -4.99
N VAL A 167 -18.76 1.35 -4.31
CA VAL A 167 -17.49 0.72 -3.95
C VAL A 167 -17.50 0.11 -2.55
N MET A 168 -18.47 0.48 -1.70
CA MET A 168 -18.58 -0.03 -0.34
C MET A 168 -18.63 -1.57 -0.26
N PRO A 169 -19.39 -2.30 -1.11
CA PRO A 169 -19.36 -3.75 -1.11
C PRO A 169 -17.93 -4.30 -1.27
N SER A 170 -17.15 -3.75 -2.21
CA SER A 170 -15.75 -4.17 -2.43
C SER A 170 -14.85 -3.86 -1.24
N ILE A 171 -15.08 -2.76 -0.54
CA ILE A 171 -14.35 -2.41 0.69
C ILE A 171 -14.64 -3.44 1.80
N LEU A 172 -15.91 -3.80 1.99
CA LEU A 172 -16.31 -4.79 3.01
C LEU A 172 -15.76 -6.19 2.68
N GLU A 173 -15.82 -6.60 1.42
CA GLU A 173 -15.20 -7.85 0.95
C GLU A 173 -13.68 -7.85 1.18
N ASN A 174 -13.01 -6.70 1.00
CA ASN A 174 -11.58 -6.59 1.29
C ASN A 174 -11.29 -6.73 2.79
N PHE A 175 -12.14 -6.17 3.68
CA PHE A 175 -12.01 -6.41 5.13
C PHE A 175 -12.19 -7.89 5.48
N GLU A 176 -13.15 -8.58 4.84
CA GLU A 176 -13.46 -9.98 5.10
C GLU A 176 -12.29 -10.93 4.78
N VAL A 177 -11.59 -10.69 3.67
CA VAL A 177 -10.46 -11.55 3.25
C VAL A 177 -9.14 -11.20 3.95
N SER A 178 -9.06 -10.06 4.63
CA SER A 178 -7.80 -9.55 5.18
C SER A 178 -7.49 -10.07 6.58
N ASN A 179 -6.21 -10.36 6.83
CA ASN A 179 -5.70 -10.63 8.17
C ASN A 179 -5.30 -9.34 8.90
N ILE A 180 -4.84 -8.36 8.12
CA ILE A 180 -4.40 -7.05 8.63
C ILE A 180 -4.99 -5.96 7.73
N VAL A 181 -5.50 -4.90 8.34
CA VAL A 181 -5.91 -3.68 7.65
C VAL A 181 -5.05 -2.54 8.17
N ILE A 182 -4.41 -1.81 7.25
CA ILE A 182 -3.60 -0.63 7.62
C ILE A 182 -4.18 0.55 6.88
N ASP A 183 -4.71 1.51 7.61
CA ASP A 183 -5.28 2.71 7.03
C ASP A 183 -4.63 3.99 7.54
N HIS A 184 -5.06 5.07 6.94
CA HIS A 184 -4.64 6.41 7.24
C HIS A 184 -5.85 7.27 7.61
N ALA A 185 -5.71 8.21 8.52
CA ALA A 185 -6.81 9.05 9.02
C ALA A 185 -7.63 9.71 7.88
N ASN A 186 -7.00 10.09 6.76
CA ASN A 186 -7.70 10.67 5.62
C ASN A 186 -8.59 9.66 4.88
N ASP A 187 -8.16 8.39 4.81
CA ASP A 187 -8.93 7.32 4.14
C ASP A 187 -10.19 7.02 4.95
N ILE A 188 -10.07 6.97 6.28
CA ILE A 188 -11.21 6.80 7.18
C ILE A 188 -12.24 7.90 7.01
N ASN A 189 -11.80 9.16 6.99
CA ASN A 189 -12.71 10.29 6.81
C ASN A 189 -13.45 10.25 5.48
N THR A 190 -12.83 9.67 4.45
CA THR A 190 -13.45 9.49 3.14
C THR A 190 -14.46 8.35 3.13
N MET A 191 -14.12 7.21 3.74
CA MET A 191 -15.00 6.03 3.82
C MET A 191 -16.17 6.23 4.77
N PHE A 192 -15.91 6.80 5.95
CA PHE A 192 -16.85 6.91 7.06
C PHE A 192 -16.85 8.34 7.60
N PRO A 193 -17.45 9.30 6.87
CA PRO A 193 -17.45 10.70 7.29
C PRO A 193 -18.01 10.88 8.70
N ASN A 194 -17.36 11.72 9.50
CA ASN A 194 -17.73 12.05 10.88
C ASN A 194 -17.63 10.86 11.88
N GLN A 195 -16.86 9.83 11.55
CA GLN A 195 -16.54 8.74 12.47
C GLN A 195 -15.03 8.77 12.80
N ASP A 196 -14.71 8.59 14.07
CA ASP A 196 -13.34 8.32 14.53
C ASP A 196 -12.96 6.85 14.31
N SER A 197 -11.67 6.53 14.43
CA SER A 197 -11.18 5.16 14.24
C SER A 197 -11.80 4.15 15.19
N ASP A 198 -12.18 4.56 16.42
CA ASP A 198 -12.86 3.69 17.39
C ASP A 198 -14.24 3.26 16.87
N LYS A 199 -15.03 4.21 16.35
CA LYS A 199 -16.33 3.91 15.79
C LYS A 199 -16.23 3.09 14.52
N VAL A 200 -15.28 3.43 13.65
CA VAL A 200 -15.06 2.68 12.40
C VAL A 200 -14.67 1.24 12.70
N TYR A 201 -13.71 1.02 13.61
CA TYR A 201 -13.35 -0.34 14.00
C TYR A 201 -14.54 -1.11 14.57
N ASN A 202 -15.22 -0.57 15.59
CA ASN A 202 -16.29 -1.28 16.26
C ASN A 202 -17.54 -1.53 15.40
N ASN A 203 -17.84 -0.62 14.46
CA ASN A 203 -19.05 -0.70 13.65
C ASN A 203 -18.85 -1.38 12.30
N HIS A 204 -17.65 -1.39 11.75
CA HIS A 204 -17.42 -1.80 10.35
C HIS A 204 -16.33 -2.84 10.16
N ILE A 205 -15.23 -2.84 10.94
CA ILE A 205 -14.07 -3.71 10.70
C ILE A 205 -14.04 -4.93 11.62
N LYS A 206 -14.32 -4.74 12.91
CA LYS A 206 -14.21 -5.77 13.96
C LYS A 206 -14.94 -7.08 13.62
N PHE A 207 -16.06 -7.00 12.92
CA PHE A 207 -16.90 -8.16 12.58
C PHE A 207 -16.22 -9.16 11.65
N TYR A 208 -15.23 -8.69 10.88
CA TYR A 208 -14.47 -9.51 9.95
C TYR A 208 -13.20 -10.10 10.59
N GLY A 209 -12.80 -9.63 11.77
CA GLY A 209 -11.72 -10.18 12.58
C GLY A 209 -10.28 -9.74 12.26
N PRO A 210 -9.98 -8.86 11.28
CA PRO A 210 -8.60 -8.47 11.04
C PRO A 210 -8.01 -7.69 12.21
N THR A 211 -6.68 -7.74 12.35
CA THR A 211 -5.95 -6.72 13.12
C THR A 211 -5.99 -5.41 12.34
N TYR A 212 -6.41 -4.34 12.99
CA TYR A 212 -6.54 -3.04 12.35
C TYR A 212 -5.53 -2.05 12.92
N LEU A 213 -4.69 -1.51 12.04
CA LEU A 213 -3.69 -0.49 12.34
C LEU A 213 -4.16 0.83 11.75
N HIS A 214 -4.56 1.76 12.61
CA HIS A 214 -4.95 3.12 12.22
C HIS A 214 -3.79 4.07 12.41
N ILE A 215 -3.37 4.72 11.32
CA ILE A 215 -2.22 5.63 11.31
C ILE A 215 -2.68 7.07 11.36
N THR A 216 -2.22 7.81 12.37
CA THR A 216 -2.27 9.28 12.42
C THR A 216 -0.88 9.80 12.09
N PRO A 217 -0.65 10.35 10.88
CA PRO A 217 0.68 10.73 10.42
C PRO A 217 1.41 11.63 11.38
N GLY A 218 2.70 11.35 11.57
CA GLY A 218 3.58 12.13 12.44
C GLY A 218 3.26 12.06 13.94
N THR A 219 2.23 11.32 14.35
CA THR A 219 1.73 11.34 15.74
C THR A 219 1.68 9.96 16.38
N SER A 220 1.01 9.00 15.77
CA SER A 220 0.83 7.66 16.38
C SER A 220 0.30 6.62 15.39
N ALA A 221 0.36 5.36 15.81
CA ALA A 221 -0.47 4.31 15.24
C ALA A 221 -1.29 3.66 16.34
N THR A 222 -2.58 3.44 16.09
CA THR A 222 -3.48 2.75 17.00
C THR A 222 -3.75 1.34 16.49
N ILE A 223 -3.51 0.36 17.33
CA ILE A 223 -3.70 -1.06 17.06
C ILE A 223 -5.02 -1.49 17.67
N TYR A 224 -5.90 -2.05 16.86
CA TYR A 224 -7.17 -2.64 17.32
C TYR A 224 -7.19 -4.13 17.01
N LYS A 225 -7.51 -4.92 18.02
CA LYS A 225 -7.66 -6.36 17.89
C LYS A 225 -8.70 -6.91 18.87
N GLY A 226 -9.80 -7.43 18.34
CA GLY A 226 -10.89 -7.93 19.19
C GLY A 226 -11.46 -6.84 20.11
N VAL A 227 -11.15 -6.91 21.39
CA VAL A 227 -11.54 -5.90 22.38
C VAL A 227 -10.37 -4.99 22.79
N ASP A 228 -9.16 -5.32 22.37
CA ASP A 228 -7.96 -4.60 22.76
C ASP A 228 -7.73 -3.39 21.85
N LYS A 229 -7.27 -2.32 22.45
CA LYS A 229 -6.82 -1.09 21.79
C LYS A 229 -5.50 -0.66 22.42
N THR A 230 -4.49 -0.46 21.59
CA THR A 230 -3.18 0.02 22.02
C THR A 230 -2.72 1.15 21.12
N GLU A 231 -2.33 2.28 21.68
CA GLU A 231 -1.75 3.39 20.93
C GLU A 231 -0.23 3.37 21.09
N VAL A 232 0.49 3.46 19.97
CA VAL A 232 1.95 3.56 19.92
C VAL A 232 2.27 4.98 19.44
N PRO A 233 2.76 5.86 20.31
CA PRO A 233 3.09 7.23 19.94
C PRO A 233 4.34 7.28 19.05
N PHE A 234 4.36 8.23 18.15
CA PHE A 234 5.48 8.54 17.28
C PHE A 234 5.52 10.03 16.94
N SER A 235 6.71 10.57 16.78
CA SER A 235 6.89 11.96 16.33
C SER A 235 7.79 11.99 15.10
N CYS A 236 7.28 12.52 14.00
CA CYS A 236 8.04 12.78 12.78
C CYS A 236 7.66 14.17 12.24
N GLU A 237 8.66 15.01 12.02
CA GLU A 237 8.46 16.36 11.51
C GLU A 237 8.49 16.46 9.99
N SER A 238 8.48 15.34 9.27
CA SER A 238 8.57 15.32 7.81
C SER A 238 7.23 15.60 7.14
N ASP A 239 7.25 16.46 6.13
CA ASP A 239 6.11 16.75 5.25
C ASP A 239 5.94 15.69 4.14
N ASN A 240 6.87 14.74 4.01
CA ASN A 240 6.80 13.67 3.03
C ASN A 240 5.92 12.49 3.50
N HIS A 241 4.62 12.72 3.52
CA HIS A 241 3.64 11.72 3.97
C HIS A 241 3.58 10.45 3.10
N LEU A 242 3.91 10.53 1.82
CA LEU A 242 3.87 9.38 0.91
C LEU A 242 5.03 8.42 1.19
N GLY A 243 6.25 8.94 1.34
CA GLY A 243 7.42 8.15 1.74
C GLY A 243 7.22 7.56 3.13
N TRP A 244 6.71 8.34 4.07
CA TRP A 244 6.42 7.89 5.43
C TRP A 244 5.48 6.68 5.45
N GLN A 245 4.37 6.74 4.71
CA GLN A 245 3.41 5.63 4.66
C GLN A 245 4.01 4.36 4.04
N ALA A 246 4.72 4.50 2.94
CA ALA A 246 5.35 3.38 2.26
C ALA A 246 6.39 2.70 3.17
N GLY A 247 7.22 3.50 3.85
CA GLY A 247 8.20 3.02 4.82
C GLY A 247 7.55 2.31 6.00
N PHE A 248 6.49 2.87 6.58
CA PHE A 248 5.76 2.22 7.68
C PHE A 248 5.24 0.84 7.29
N ILE A 249 4.56 0.73 6.14
CA ILE A 249 4.00 -0.53 5.67
C ILE A 249 5.12 -1.53 5.37
N ALA A 250 6.21 -1.09 4.72
CA ALA A 250 7.39 -1.91 4.49
C ALA A 250 8.01 -2.41 5.81
N GLY A 251 8.08 -1.54 6.82
CA GLY A 251 8.55 -1.88 8.16
C GLY A 251 7.67 -2.92 8.85
N VAL A 252 6.35 -2.79 8.78
CA VAL A 252 5.42 -3.82 9.31
C VAL A 252 5.70 -5.17 8.65
N ILE A 253 5.74 -5.22 7.31
CA ILE A 253 5.99 -6.46 6.56
C ILE A 253 7.37 -7.03 6.88
N HIS A 254 8.41 -6.18 6.95
CA HIS A 254 9.75 -6.58 7.35
C HIS A 254 9.75 -7.24 8.73
N GLN A 255 9.07 -6.65 9.72
CA GLN A 255 8.99 -7.20 11.08
C GLN A 255 8.24 -8.55 11.12
N LEU A 256 7.17 -8.72 10.33
CA LEU A 256 6.48 -10.01 10.22
C LEU A 256 7.42 -11.10 9.70
N ILE A 257 8.28 -10.77 8.73
CA ILE A 257 9.25 -11.72 8.15
C ILE A 257 10.42 -11.96 9.12
N ALA A 258 11.03 -10.92 9.66
CA ALA A 258 12.18 -11.01 10.55
C ALA A 258 11.89 -11.81 11.83
N ARG A 259 10.65 -11.75 12.31
CA ARG A 259 10.18 -12.49 13.50
C ARG A 259 9.58 -13.85 13.17
N ASP A 260 9.60 -14.27 11.89
CA ASP A 260 8.98 -15.50 11.39
C ASP A 260 7.49 -15.65 11.75
N ILE A 261 6.76 -14.54 11.85
CA ILE A 261 5.32 -14.53 12.15
C ILE A 261 4.57 -15.08 10.93
N LYS A 262 3.80 -16.13 11.13
CA LYS A 262 3.07 -16.87 10.09
C LYS A 262 1.59 -16.50 10.08
N HIS A 263 0.89 -16.93 9.03
CA HIS A 263 -0.56 -16.70 8.90
C HIS A 263 -1.32 -17.14 10.17
N GLY A 264 -1.03 -18.34 10.70
CA GLY A 264 -1.69 -18.87 11.88
C GLY A 264 -1.38 -18.12 13.18
N ASP A 265 -0.30 -17.35 13.22
CA ASP A 265 0.10 -16.59 14.41
C ASP A 265 -0.66 -15.25 14.53
N ILE A 266 -1.06 -14.66 13.37
CA ILE A 266 -1.67 -13.32 13.33
C ILE A 266 -2.88 -13.21 14.26
N GLU A 267 -3.72 -14.23 14.27
CA GLU A 267 -4.93 -14.25 15.12
C GLU A 267 -4.60 -14.20 16.62
N PHE A 268 -3.48 -14.81 17.02
CA PHE A 268 -3.10 -14.98 18.43
C PHE A 268 -2.01 -14.00 18.89
N MET A 269 -1.52 -13.13 18.01
CA MET A 269 -0.51 -12.14 18.39
C MET A 269 -1.01 -11.22 19.49
N GLU A 270 -0.28 -11.15 20.59
CA GLU A 270 -0.57 -10.27 21.71
C GLU A 270 -0.31 -8.79 21.36
N SER A 271 -1.02 -7.88 22.03
CA SER A 271 -0.88 -6.43 21.81
C SER A 271 0.56 -5.93 22.03
N GLY A 272 1.32 -6.56 22.92
CA GLY A 272 2.74 -6.24 23.14
C GLY A 272 3.61 -6.51 21.93
N VAL A 273 3.41 -7.66 21.26
CA VAL A 273 4.14 -8.02 20.03
C VAL A 273 3.78 -7.05 18.89
N TRP A 274 2.50 -6.72 18.76
CA TRP A 274 2.06 -5.71 17.79
C TRP A 274 2.68 -4.33 18.06
N SER A 275 2.77 -3.92 19.33
CA SER A 275 3.41 -2.64 19.69
C SER A 275 4.88 -2.61 19.27
N GLU A 276 5.61 -3.72 19.46
CA GLU A 276 6.99 -3.82 19.01
C GLU A 276 7.11 -3.78 17.48
N VAL A 277 6.23 -4.50 16.74
CA VAL A 277 6.18 -4.46 15.26
C VAL A 277 5.97 -3.03 14.78
N VAL A 278 4.99 -2.33 15.35
CA VAL A 278 4.66 -0.95 14.99
C VAL A 278 5.78 0.02 15.36
N THR A 279 6.39 -0.12 16.55
CA THR A 279 7.50 0.73 16.98
C THR A 279 8.69 0.62 16.02
N ASN A 280 9.07 -0.61 15.64
CA ASN A 280 10.16 -0.79 14.68
C ASN A 280 9.79 -0.31 13.27
N ALA A 281 8.51 -0.40 12.86
CA ALA A 281 8.06 0.10 11.57
C ALA A 281 8.19 1.62 11.44
N PHE A 282 8.15 2.36 12.53
CA PHE A 282 8.36 3.80 12.53
C PHE A 282 9.79 4.21 12.09
N ASP A 283 10.81 3.41 12.36
CA ASP A 283 12.18 3.69 11.90
C ASP A 283 12.26 3.65 10.37
N PHE A 284 11.56 2.70 9.74
CA PHE A 284 11.43 2.62 8.28
C PHE A 284 10.65 3.81 7.72
N ALA A 285 9.56 4.19 8.40
CA ALA A 285 8.76 5.34 8.02
C ALA A 285 9.58 6.64 8.06
N ALA A 286 10.32 6.87 9.12
CA ALA A 286 11.18 8.05 9.28
C ALA A 286 12.24 8.11 8.18
N ASN A 287 12.93 6.99 7.90
CA ASN A 287 13.95 6.94 6.85
C ASN A 287 13.40 7.25 5.46
N CYS A 288 12.27 6.65 5.06
CA CYS A 288 11.64 6.94 3.77
C CYS A 288 11.08 8.38 3.69
N ALA A 289 10.80 9.01 4.81
CA ALA A 289 10.28 10.38 4.86
C ALA A 289 11.38 11.45 4.75
N GLU A 290 12.63 11.12 5.04
CA GLU A 290 13.76 12.07 4.99
C GLU A 290 14.16 12.47 3.56
N GLY A 291 13.82 11.63 2.56
CA GLY A 291 14.18 11.85 1.15
C GLY A 291 13.06 12.49 0.32
N ASP A 292 13.46 13.10 -0.81
CA ASP A 292 12.51 13.66 -1.79
C ASP A 292 11.88 12.59 -2.71
N SER A 293 12.38 11.35 -2.67
CA SER A 293 12.05 10.28 -3.62
C SER A 293 11.10 9.21 -3.09
N ASN A 294 10.57 9.36 -1.87
CA ASN A 294 9.78 8.33 -1.17
C ASN A 294 10.54 6.98 -1.00
N ALA A 295 11.81 6.94 -1.32
CA ALA A 295 12.65 5.76 -1.25
C ALA A 295 13.42 5.69 0.06
N MET A 296 13.75 4.47 0.46
CA MET A 296 14.62 4.19 1.60
C MET A 296 16.07 4.52 1.22
N SER A 297 16.87 5.01 2.19
CA SER A 297 18.30 5.22 1.95
C SER A 297 19.04 3.89 1.80
N ASP A 298 20.03 3.85 0.92
CA ASP A 298 20.83 2.63 0.67
C ASP A 298 21.51 2.11 1.95
N GLU A 299 21.98 3.00 2.82
CA GLU A 299 22.60 2.64 4.09
C GLU A 299 21.60 1.95 5.02
N PHE A 300 20.41 2.50 5.16
CA PHE A 300 19.37 1.91 6.00
C PHE A 300 18.88 0.57 5.43
N ALA A 301 18.67 0.51 4.12
CA ALA A 301 18.27 -0.72 3.45
C ALA A 301 19.29 -1.85 3.64
N GLN A 302 20.60 -1.55 3.51
CA GLN A 302 21.66 -2.54 3.74
C GLN A 302 21.74 -3.01 5.19
N ALA A 303 21.52 -2.10 6.15
CA ALA A 303 21.55 -2.43 7.59
C ALA A 303 20.36 -3.35 8.00
N HIS A 304 19.26 -3.31 7.26
CA HIS A 304 18.02 -4.06 7.56
C HIS A 304 17.77 -5.22 6.59
N LYS A 305 18.72 -5.59 5.74
CA LYS A 305 18.55 -6.77 4.87
C LYS A 305 18.32 -8.03 5.68
N ILE A 306 17.28 -8.77 5.30
CA ILE A 306 17.04 -10.11 5.82
C ILE A 306 17.80 -11.09 4.92
N GLY A 307 18.82 -11.73 5.49
CA GLY A 307 19.71 -12.67 4.80
C GLY A 307 19.08 -14.03 4.53
#